data_8727850c9754044b24f51b121f2c66bc
#
_entry.id   8727850c9754044b24f51b121f2c66bc
#
_cell.length_a   1.000
_cell.length_b   1.000
_cell.length_c   1.000
_cell.angle_alpha   90.00
_cell.angle_beta   90.00
_cell.angle_gamma   90.00
#
_symmetry.space_group_name_H-M   'P 1'
#
loop_
_entity.id
_entity.type
_entity.pdbx_description
1 polymer ?
#
loop_
_entity_poly.entity_id
_entity_poly.type
_entity_poly.pdbx_seq_one_letter_code
_entity_poly.pdbx_strand_id
1 'polypeptide(L)'
;MIRDDINSALKEAMKAKDERRVSTLRLVNSTLKNADIEARGQGKEPPGDGEVLGLLQKMIKQRQESVDLYEKGGRAELAQQERDEIAIIAAYLPKQMSEDEVKAAIAEAIQETGAAGMKDMGKVIGALKGKYAGRMDFAKASALVKGALSG
;
A
#
# COMPACT_ATOMS: atom_id res chain seq x y z
N MET A 1 2.89 -3.02 16.42
CA MET A 1 3.24 -1.98 15.44
C MET A 1 3.93 -2.60 14.25
N ILE A 2 3.60 -2.11 13.05
CA ILE A 2 4.10 -2.68 11.78
C ILE A 2 5.62 -2.60 11.70
N ARG A 3 6.20 -1.48 12.11
CA ARG A 3 7.67 -1.31 12.09
C ARG A 3 8.39 -2.34 12.96
N ASP A 4 7.83 -2.64 14.11
CA ASP A 4 8.39 -3.63 15.04
C ASP A 4 8.31 -5.03 14.44
N ASP A 5 7.20 -5.35 13.81
CA ASP A 5 6.99 -6.64 13.14
C ASP A 5 7.99 -6.82 11.99
N ILE A 6 8.23 -5.77 11.20
CA ILE A 6 9.21 -5.80 10.12
C ILE A 6 10.62 -6.01 10.66
N ASN A 7 10.99 -5.30 11.73
CA ASN A 7 12.31 -5.43 12.33
C ASN A 7 12.53 -6.82 12.93
N SER A 8 11.51 -7.37 13.59
CA SER A 8 11.57 -8.74 14.14
C SER A 8 11.72 -9.77 13.01
N ALA A 9 10.97 -9.62 11.93
CA ALA A 9 11.05 -10.50 10.78
C ALA A 9 12.42 -10.43 10.10
N LEU A 10 13.02 -9.23 10.03
CA LEU A 10 14.37 -9.07 9.49
C LEU A 10 15.40 -9.83 10.32
N LYS A 11 15.32 -9.76 11.64
CA LYS A 11 16.21 -10.51 12.53
C LYS A 11 16.07 -12.01 12.34
N GLU A 12 14.82 -12.49 12.22
CA GLU A 12 14.56 -13.90 11.95
C GLU A 12 15.11 -14.35 10.60
N ALA A 13 14.92 -13.53 9.56
CA ALA A 13 15.43 -13.82 8.23
C ALA A 13 16.97 -13.89 8.22
N MET A 14 17.62 -13.00 8.96
CA MET A 14 19.09 -13.00 9.09
C MET A 14 19.57 -14.27 9.76
N LYS A 15 18.89 -14.72 10.84
CA LYS A 15 19.23 -15.97 11.53
C LYS A 15 19.01 -17.18 10.64
N ALA A 16 17.96 -17.19 9.84
CA ALA A 16 17.64 -18.27 8.92
C ALA A 16 18.47 -18.24 7.64
N LYS A 17 19.27 -17.19 7.44
CA LYS A 17 20.08 -16.96 6.24
C LYS A 17 19.23 -16.91 4.97
N ASP A 18 18.01 -16.39 5.09
CA ASP A 18 17.08 -16.19 3.97
C ASP A 18 17.42 -14.85 3.28
N GLU A 19 18.30 -14.92 2.30
CA GLU A 19 18.85 -13.74 1.64
C GLU A 19 17.79 -12.85 0.99
N ARG A 20 16.77 -13.45 0.38
CA ARG A 20 15.71 -12.68 -0.29
C ARG A 20 14.85 -11.92 0.70
N ARG A 21 14.47 -12.56 1.80
CA ARG A 21 13.74 -11.87 2.88
C ARG A 21 14.58 -10.76 3.49
N VAL A 22 15.87 -11.03 3.74
CA VAL A 22 16.78 -10.02 4.30
C VAL A 22 16.86 -8.80 3.38
N SER A 23 17.13 -8.99 2.09
CA SER A 23 17.27 -7.88 1.16
C SER A 23 15.97 -7.10 0.98
N THR A 24 14.84 -7.80 0.89
CA THR A 24 13.53 -7.17 0.74
C THR A 24 13.15 -6.37 1.98
N LEU A 25 13.32 -6.94 3.19
CA LEU A 25 12.99 -6.25 4.43
C LEU A 25 13.92 -5.07 4.72
N ARG A 26 15.18 -5.16 4.32
CA ARG A 26 16.11 -4.02 4.40
C ARG A 26 15.66 -2.89 3.49
N LEU A 27 15.17 -3.21 2.30
CA LEU A 27 14.66 -2.22 1.37
C LEU A 27 13.40 -1.56 1.92
N VAL A 28 12.50 -2.32 2.54
CA VAL A 28 11.33 -1.78 3.24
C VAL A 28 11.78 -0.80 4.33
N ASN A 29 12.73 -1.19 5.18
CA ASN A 29 13.23 -0.33 6.24
C ASN A 29 13.88 0.94 5.68
N SER A 30 14.61 0.85 4.59
CA SER A 30 15.20 2.03 3.93
C SER A 30 14.12 2.99 3.44
N THR A 31 13.05 2.45 2.86
CA THR A 31 11.91 3.25 2.39
C THR A 31 11.25 3.98 3.55
N LEU A 32 11.03 3.29 4.67
CA LEU A 32 10.43 3.88 5.87
C LEU A 32 11.34 4.96 6.48
N LYS A 33 12.64 4.70 6.52
CA LYS A 33 13.62 5.65 7.04
C LYS A 33 13.67 6.91 6.19
N ASN A 34 13.63 6.77 4.87
CA ASN A 34 13.60 7.91 3.96
C ASN A 34 12.34 8.74 4.16
N ALA A 35 11.19 8.10 4.38
CA ALA A 35 9.94 8.78 4.68
C ALA A 35 10.02 9.53 6.01
N ASP A 36 10.67 8.97 7.02
CA ASP A 36 10.89 9.62 8.32
C ASP A 36 11.75 10.88 8.15
N ILE A 37 12.81 10.78 7.36
CA ILE A 37 13.73 11.90 7.10
C ILE A 37 12.99 13.01 6.36
N GLU A 38 12.20 12.67 5.36
CA GLU A 38 11.42 13.64 4.59
C GLU A 38 10.39 14.36 5.49
N ALA A 39 9.68 13.60 6.33
CA ALA A 39 8.72 14.16 7.27
C ALA A 39 9.39 15.16 8.23
N ARG A 40 10.55 14.78 8.76
CA ARG A 40 11.32 15.66 9.65
C ARG A 40 11.74 16.94 8.95
N GLY A 41 12.18 16.84 7.70
CA GLY A 41 12.55 18.01 6.90
C GLY A 41 11.40 18.97 6.65
N GLN A 42 10.17 18.47 6.68
CA GLN A 42 8.95 19.27 6.51
C GLN A 42 8.32 19.68 7.83
N GLY A 43 8.95 19.38 8.96
CA GLY A 43 8.42 19.66 10.28
C GLY A 43 7.20 18.82 10.65
N LYS A 44 7.05 17.66 10.03
CA LYS A 44 5.93 16.73 10.27
C LYS A 44 6.36 15.57 11.15
N GLU A 45 5.38 14.96 11.80
CA GLU A 45 5.59 13.72 12.54
C GLU A 45 5.99 12.58 11.60
N PRO A 46 6.76 11.59 12.08
CA PRO A 46 7.06 10.40 11.29
C PRO A 46 5.79 9.66 10.87
N PRO A 47 5.78 8.98 9.71
CA PRO A 47 4.62 8.23 9.27
C PRO A 47 4.11 7.24 10.31
N GLY A 48 2.81 7.30 10.60
CA GLY A 48 2.13 6.33 11.45
C GLY A 48 1.81 5.05 10.67
N ASP A 49 1.19 4.08 11.35
CA ASP A 49 0.88 2.78 10.73
C ASP A 49 0.06 2.88 9.45
N GLY A 50 -0.93 3.76 9.39
CA GLY A 50 -1.74 3.96 8.17
C GLY A 50 -0.90 4.43 6.99
N GLU A 51 0.02 5.35 7.22
CA GLU A 51 0.93 5.84 6.17
C GLU A 51 1.97 4.79 5.79
N VAL A 52 2.44 4.00 6.75
CA VAL A 52 3.35 2.88 6.51
C VAL A 52 2.68 1.86 5.60
N LEU A 53 1.41 1.52 5.85
CA LEU A 53 0.65 0.61 4.99
C LEU A 53 0.57 1.14 3.55
N GLY A 54 0.35 2.45 3.38
CA GLY A 54 0.33 3.08 2.08
C GLY A 54 1.66 2.97 1.34
N LEU A 55 2.78 3.13 2.06
CA LEU A 55 4.12 2.96 1.49
C LEU A 55 4.35 1.52 1.03
N LEU A 56 3.92 0.53 1.83
CA LEU A 56 4.03 -0.88 1.47
C LEU A 56 3.19 -1.19 0.22
N GLN A 57 1.98 -0.66 0.14
CA GLN A 57 1.13 -0.82 -1.04
C GLN A 57 1.79 -0.25 -2.30
N LYS A 58 2.43 0.91 -2.19
CA LYS A 58 3.16 1.53 -3.29
C LYS A 58 4.33 0.67 -3.75
N MET A 59 5.07 0.10 -2.80
CA MET A 59 6.18 -0.81 -3.12
C MET A 59 5.69 -2.04 -3.88
N ILE A 60 4.55 -2.60 -3.48
CA ILE A 60 3.94 -3.75 -4.17
C ILE A 60 3.49 -3.35 -5.58
N LYS A 61 2.84 -2.22 -5.73
CA LYS A 61 2.37 -1.73 -7.03
C LYS A 61 3.53 -1.56 -8.01
N GLN A 62 4.63 -0.97 -7.57
CA GLN A 62 5.83 -0.80 -8.38
C GLN A 62 6.38 -2.15 -8.85
N ARG A 63 6.36 -3.16 -7.97
CA ARG A 63 6.83 -4.50 -8.30
C ARG A 63 5.89 -5.23 -9.25
N GLN A 64 4.59 -5.02 -9.13
CA GLN A 64 3.63 -5.59 -10.08
C GLN A 64 3.84 -5.05 -11.49
N GLU A 65 4.13 -3.76 -11.61
CA GLU A 65 4.48 -3.14 -12.89
C GLU A 65 5.76 -3.76 -13.47
N SER A 66 6.75 -4.03 -12.62
CA SER A 66 7.99 -4.70 -13.03
C SER A 66 7.74 -6.14 -13.47
N VAL A 67 6.87 -6.88 -12.77
CA VAL A 67 6.47 -8.24 -13.17
C VAL A 67 5.92 -8.22 -14.59
N ASP A 68 5.01 -7.32 -14.89
CA ASP A 68 4.39 -7.21 -16.21
C ASP A 68 5.42 -6.91 -17.29
N LEU A 69 6.35 -6.01 -17.02
CA LEU A 69 7.42 -5.66 -17.96
C LEU A 69 8.37 -6.82 -18.19
N TYR A 70 8.77 -7.53 -17.14
CA TYR A 70 9.64 -8.67 -17.25
C TYR A 70 9.01 -9.83 -18.00
N GLU A 71 7.72 -10.08 -17.78
CA GLU A 71 6.99 -11.11 -18.51
C GLU A 71 6.91 -10.79 -20.01
N LYS A 72 6.60 -9.55 -20.36
CA LYS A 72 6.56 -9.09 -21.74
C LYS A 72 7.92 -9.20 -22.42
N GLY A 73 8.98 -8.98 -21.65
CA GLY A 73 10.37 -9.08 -22.14
C GLY A 73 10.95 -10.49 -22.14
N GLY A 74 10.16 -11.50 -21.76
CA GLY A 74 10.64 -12.88 -21.68
C GLY A 74 11.61 -13.16 -20.53
N ARG A 75 11.57 -12.35 -19.48
CA ARG A 75 12.44 -12.44 -18.31
C ARG A 75 11.73 -13.09 -17.13
N ALA A 76 11.36 -14.36 -17.29
CA ALA A 76 10.53 -15.08 -16.28
C ALA A 76 11.19 -15.13 -14.89
N GLU A 77 12.51 -15.28 -14.81
CA GLU A 77 13.23 -15.35 -13.54
C GLU A 77 13.16 -14.02 -12.77
N LEU A 78 13.31 -12.91 -13.48
CA LEU A 78 13.23 -11.58 -12.87
C LEU A 78 11.80 -11.28 -12.43
N ALA A 79 10.80 -11.69 -13.22
CA ALA A 79 9.40 -11.58 -12.84
C ALA A 79 9.10 -12.37 -11.56
N GLN A 80 9.65 -13.59 -11.44
CA GLN A 80 9.45 -14.41 -10.25
C GLN A 80 10.11 -13.78 -9.02
N GLN A 81 11.27 -13.18 -9.18
CA GLN A 81 11.94 -12.46 -8.08
C GLN A 81 11.06 -11.33 -7.56
N GLU A 82 10.44 -10.56 -8.45
CA GLU A 82 9.52 -9.48 -8.06
C GLU A 82 8.29 -10.04 -7.33
N ARG A 83 7.73 -11.17 -7.79
CA ARG A 83 6.61 -11.83 -7.12
C ARG A 83 6.98 -12.29 -5.71
N ASP A 84 8.17 -12.83 -5.52
CA ASP A 84 8.65 -13.26 -4.21
C ASP A 84 8.76 -12.06 -3.26
N GLU A 85 9.26 -10.94 -3.75
CA GLU A 85 9.35 -9.70 -2.98
C GLU A 85 7.96 -9.17 -2.60
N ILE A 86 7.01 -9.22 -3.54
CA ILE A 86 5.61 -8.84 -3.28
C ILE A 86 5.04 -9.68 -2.14
N ALA A 87 5.25 -11.00 -2.17
CA ALA A 87 4.74 -11.89 -1.13
C ALA A 87 5.33 -11.54 0.26
N ILE A 88 6.61 -11.21 0.31
CA ILE A 88 7.28 -10.82 1.55
C ILE A 88 6.67 -9.53 2.12
N ILE A 89 6.47 -8.53 1.27
CA ILE A 89 5.91 -7.23 1.68
C ILE A 89 4.43 -7.37 2.06
N ALA A 90 3.66 -8.14 1.29
CA ALA A 90 2.23 -8.34 1.51
C ALA A 90 1.90 -8.98 2.85
N ALA A 91 2.84 -9.70 3.45
CA ALA A 91 2.66 -10.31 4.77
C ALA A 91 2.34 -9.29 5.87
N TYR A 92 2.70 -8.02 5.67
CA TYR A 92 2.47 -6.94 6.64
C TYR A 92 1.24 -6.10 6.34
N LEU A 93 0.53 -6.41 5.25
CA LEU A 93 -0.70 -5.72 4.88
C LEU A 93 -1.91 -6.50 5.36
N PRO A 94 -3.01 -5.81 5.73
CA PRO A 94 -4.28 -6.49 5.97
C PRO A 94 -4.81 -7.07 4.66
N LYS A 95 -5.83 -7.93 4.76
CA LYS A 95 -6.46 -8.53 3.58
C LYS A 95 -6.95 -7.44 2.64
N GLN A 96 -6.55 -7.49 1.38
CA GLN A 96 -6.96 -6.53 0.38
C GLN A 96 -8.43 -6.74 -0.02
N MET A 97 -9.12 -5.64 -0.29
CA MET A 97 -10.51 -5.68 -0.71
C MET A 97 -10.62 -6.01 -2.19
N SER A 98 -11.64 -6.79 -2.54
CA SER A 98 -11.98 -7.06 -3.93
C SER A 98 -12.56 -5.78 -4.57
N GLU A 99 -12.62 -5.74 -5.89
CA GLU A 99 -13.21 -4.62 -6.62
C GLU A 99 -14.67 -4.37 -6.20
N ASP A 100 -15.44 -5.43 -6.02
CA ASP A 100 -16.83 -5.31 -5.57
C ASP A 100 -16.93 -4.78 -4.15
N GLU A 101 -16.05 -5.23 -3.25
CA GLU A 101 -15.98 -4.71 -1.88
C GLU A 101 -15.63 -3.23 -1.85
N VAL A 102 -14.70 -2.80 -2.72
CA VAL A 102 -14.32 -1.39 -2.84
C VAL A 102 -15.50 -0.56 -3.31
N LYS A 103 -16.22 -1.02 -4.32
CA LYS A 103 -17.42 -0.32 -4.85
C LYS A 103 -18.49 -0.19 -3.78
N ALA A 104 -18.75 -1.25 -3.03
CA ALA A 104 -19.73 -1.24 -1.93
C ALA A 104 -19.29 -0.26 -0.83
N ALA A 105 -18.01 -0.24 -0.48
CA ALA A 105 -17.48 0.66 0.53
C ALA A 105 -17.61 2.13 0.10
N ILE A 106 -17.40 2.43 -1.18
CA ILE A 106 -17.55 3.77 -1.74
C ILE A 106 -19.01 4.21 -1.66
N ALA A 107 -19.96 3.36 -2.05
CA ALA A 107 -21.39 3.66 -1.98
C ALA A 107 -21.81 3.96 -0.54
N GLU A 108 -21.35 3.16 0.42
CA GLU A 108 -21.60 3.36 1.83
C GLU A 108 -21.02 4.69 2.35
N ALA A 109 -19.78 4.99 1.96
CA ALA A 109 -19.12 6.23 2.36
C ALA A 109 -19.82 7.47 1.80
N ILE A 110 -20.30 7.41 0.57
CA ILE A 110 -21.09 8.50 -0.03
C ILE A 110 -22.37 8.72 0.77
N GLN A 111 -23.05 7.65 1.14
CA GLN A 111 -24.28 7.72 1.91
C GLN A 111 -24.03 8.28 3.32
N GLU A 112 -23.03 7.77 4.02
CA GLU A 112 -22.69 8.20 5.38
C GLU A 112 -22.25 9.65 5.47
N THR A 113 -21.50 10.13 4.49
CA THR A 113 -21.00 11.52 4.46
C THR A 113 -22.01 12.50 3.91
N GLY A 114 -23.10 12.01 3.32
CA GLY A 114 -24.10 12.86 2.66
C GLY A 114 -23.56 13.56 1.42
N ALA A 115 -22.53 12.99 0.78
CA ALA A 115 -21.90 13.58 -0.39
C ALA A 115 -22.90 13.71 -1.54
N ALA A 116 -22.98 14.91 -2.15
CA ALA A 116 -23.91 15.22 -3.21
C ALA A 116 -23.26 15.56 -4.54
N GLY A 117 -21.96 15.77 -4.57
CA GLY A 117 -21.25 16.13 -5.80
C GLY A 117 -19.73 16.15 -5.60
N MET A 118 -19.02 16.54 -6.66
CA MET A 118 -17.56 16.53 -6.72
C MET A 118 -16.88 17.32 -5.60
N LYS A 119 -17.52 18.35 -5.08
CA LYS A 119 -17.00 19.15 -3.97
C LYS A 119 -16.83 18.34 -2.68
N ASP A 120 -17.55 17.22 -2.56
CA ASP A 120 -17.53 16.37 -1.38
C ASP A 120 -16.58 15.19 -1.52
N MET A 121 -15.84 15.09 -2.62
CA MET A 121 -14.90 14.01 -2.89
C MET A 121 -13.89 13.81 -1.77
N GLY A 122 -13.37 14.90 -1.21
CA GLY A 122 -12.41 14.84 -0.10
C GLY A 122 -12.98 14.19 1.14
N LYS A 123 -14.26 14.42 1.43
CA LYS A 123 -14.97 13.80 2.57
C LYS A 123 -15.09 12.29 2.40
N VAL A 124 -15.45 11.86 1.20
CA VAL A 124 -15.62 10.43 0.88
C VAL A 124 -14.26 9.72 0.96
N ILE A 125 -13.24 10.29 0.34
CA ILE A 125 -11.88 9.71 0.38
C ILE A 125 -11.35 9.66 1.83
N GLY A 126 -11.56 10.70 2.60
CA GLY A 126 -11.16 10.74 4.00
C GLY A 126 -11.84 9.65 4.84
N ALA A 127 -13.13 9.41 4.62
CA ALA A 127 -13.87 8.35 5.30
C ALA A 127 -13.32 6.97 4.92
N LEU A 128 -13.01 6.75 3.64
CA LEU A 128 -12.43 5.50 3.16
C LEU A 128 -11.04 5.25 3.77
N LYS A 129 -10.20 6.27 3.80
CA LYS A 129 -8.87 6.17 4.40
C LYS A 129 -8.94 5.85 5.89
N GLY A 130 -9.92 6.40 6.59
CA GLY A 130 -10.11 6.12 8.01
C GLY A 130 -10.49 4.68 8.32
N LYS A 131 -11.30 4.05 7.46
CA LYS A 131 -11.79 2.68 7.66
C LYS A 131 -10.92 1.61 7.01
N TYR A 132 -10.35 1.91 5.85
CA TYR A 132 -9.74 0.89 4.98
C TYR A 132 -8.28 1.16 4.64
N ALA A 133 -7.57 1.86 5.50
CA ALA A 133 -6.14 2.11 5.31
C ALA A 133 -5.39 0.80 5.05
N GLY A 134 -4.61 0.75 3.98
CA GLY A 134 -3.82 -0.43 3.62
C GLY A 134 -4.60 -1.55 2.96
N ARG A 135 -5.93 -1.43 2.80
CA ARG A 135 -6.77 -2.48 2.25
C ARG A 135 -7.23 -2.24 0.80
N MET A 136 -7.11 -1.02 0.31
CA MET A 136 -7.48 -0.66 -1.07
C MET A 136 -6.47 0.32 -1.65
N ASP A 137 -6.41 0.37 -2.98
CA ASP A 137 -5.62 1.36 -3.72
C ASP A 137 -6.44 2.64 -3.79
N PHE A 138 -6.06 3.67 -3.04
CA PHE A 138 -6.81 4.93 -2.99
C PHE A 138 -6.75 5.74 -4.29
N ALA A 139 -5.75 5.51 -5.15
CA ALA A 139 -5.72 6.13 -6.46
C ALA A 139 -6.86 5.60 -7.34
N LYS A 140 -7.07 4.27 -7.33
CA LYS A 140 -8.20 3.65 -8.03
C LYS A 140 -9.52 4.03 -7.38
N ALA A 141 -9.58 4.02 -6.04
CA ALA A 141 -10.77 4.41 -5.30
C ALA A 141 -11.17 5.85 -5.62
N SER A 142 -10.21 6.77 -5.71
CA SER A 142 -10.46 8.16 -6.07
C SER A 142 -11.13 8.29 -7.45
N ALA A 143 -10.67 7.52 -8.43
CA ALA A 143 -11.28 7.51 -9.76
C ALA A 143 -12.71 7.00 -9.72
N LEU A 144 -12.97 5.95 -8.92
CA LEU A 144 -14.33 5.39 -8.75
C LEU A 144 -15.25 6.37 -8.02
N VAL A 145 -14.75 7.05 -6.99
CA VAL A 145 -15.52 8.08 -6.27
C VAL A 145 -15.87 9.22 -7.21
N LYS A 146 -14.92 9.67 -8.01
CA LYS A 146 -15.15 10.73 -9.01
C LYS A 146 -16.28 10.34 -9.98
N GLY A 147 -16.24 9.12 -10.50
CA GLY A 147 -17.28 8.60 -11.38
C GLY A 147 -18.65 8.54 -10.71
N ALA A 148 -18.71 8.11 -9.46
CA ALA A 148 -19.93 8.00 -8.68
C ALA A 148 -20.55 9.36 -8.35
N LEU A 149 -19.72 10.36 -8.06
CA LEU A 149 -20.20 11.71 -7.70
C LEU A 149 -20.52 12.58 -8.91
N SER A 150 -19.96 12.30 -10.07
CA SER A 150 -20.21 13.05 -11.30
C SER A 150 -21.39 12.53 -12.09
N GLY A 151 -21.85 11.32 -11.76
CA GLY A 151 -23.01 10.68 -12.43
C GLY A 151 -24.33 10.98 -11.75
#